data_43301fae105cb7c16402a86ebfe22a91
#
_entry.id   43301fae105cb7c16402a86ebfe22a91
#
_cell.length_a   1.000
_cell.length_b   1.000
_cell.length_c   1.000
_cell.angle_alpha   90.00
_cell.angle_beta   90.00
_cell.angle_gamma   90.00
#
_symmetry.space_group_name_H-M   'P 1'
#
loop_
_entity.id
_entity.type
_entity.pdbx_description
1 polymer ?
#
loop_
_entity_poly.entity_id
_entity_poly.type
_entity_poly.pdbx_seq_one_letter_code
_entity_poly.pdbx_strand_id
1 'polypeptide(L)' 'MNIKVSRYWNIKKEKLKQKYENLTDKDLCFSEGKEQEMIEMLGYKLGKSKEELLNIIVAI' A
#
# COMPACT_ATOMS: atom_id res chain seq x y z
N MET A 1 -2.05 18.21 -5.95
CA MET A 1 -2.42 16.82 -5.74
C MET A 1 -2.58 16.09 -7.06
N ASN A 2 -2.03 14.92 -7.16
CA ASN A 2 -2.07 14.16 -8.40
C ASN A 2 -3.26 13.18 -8.36
N ILE A 3 -4.32 13.54 -9.08
CA ILE A 3 -5.56 12.76 -9.11
C ILE A 3 -5.33 11.37 -9.68
N LYS A 4 -4.45 11.23 -10.67
CA LYS A 4 -4.14 9.93 -11.26
C LYS A 4 -3.53 8.96 -10.25
N VAL A 5 -2.61 9.46 -9.44
CA VAL A 5 -1.98 8.65 -8.40
C VAL A 5 -3.03 8.20 -7.39
N SER A 6 -3.94 9.10 -7.01
CA SER A 6 -5.01 8.76 -6.08
C SER A 6 -5.90 7.65 -6.61
N ARG A 7 -6.28 7.72 -7.88
CA ARG A 7 -7.10 6.66 -8.49
C ARG A 7 -6.36 5.34 -8.54
N TYR A 8 -5.12 5.40 -8.99
CA TYR A 8 -4.28 4.22 -9.10
C TYR A 8 -4.13 3.55 -7.74
N TRP A 9 -3.85 4.34 -6.72
CA TRP A 9 -3.68 3.81 -5.37
C TRP A 9 -4.98 3.23 -4.82
N ASN A 10 -6.10 3.87 -5.09
CA ASN A 10 -7.38 3.35 -4.61
C ASN A 10 -7.68 1.96 -5.16
N ILE A 11 -7.36 1.72 -6.42
CA ILE A 11 -7.51 0.40 -7.02
C ILE A 11 -6.58 -0.61 -6.35
N LYS A 12 -5.32 -0.25 -6.18
CA LYS A 12 -4.34 -1.12 -5.54
C LYS A 12 -4.69 -1.39 -4.09
N LYS A 13 -5.18 -0.38 -3.39
CA LYS A 13 -5.59 -0.50 -2.00
C LYS A 13 -6.69 -1.55 -1.83
N GLU A 14 -7.69 -1.51 -2.69
CA GLU A 14 -8.76 -2.49 -2.65
C GLU A 14 -8.23 -3.91 -2.86
N LYS A 15 -7.35 -4.07 -3.82
CA LYS A 15 -6.76 -5.38 -4.10
C LYS A 15 -5.91 -5.88 -2.94
N LEU A 16 -5.17 -4.98 -2.31
CA LEU A 16 -4.36 -5.34 -1.14
C LEU A 16 -5.23 -5.78 0.03
N LYS A 17 -6.34 -5.10 0.26
CA LYS A 17 -7.25 -5.47 1.33
C LYS A 17 -7.88 -6.84 1.08
N GLN A 18 -8.15 -7.18 -0.16
CA GLN A 18 -8.66 -8.49 -0.51
C GLN A 18 -7.62 -9.58 -0.35
N LYS A 19 -6.37 -9.26 -0.65
CA LYS A 19 -5.27 -10.22 -0.53
C LYS A 19 -4.85 -10.44 0.92
N TYR A 20 -4.87 -9.40 1.71
CA TYR A 20 -4.46 -9.45 3.11
C TYR A 20 -5.59 -8.89 3.97
N GLU A 21 -6.37 -9.78 4.56
CA GLU A 21 -7.57 -9.40 5.32
C GLU A 21 -7.28 -8.55 6.54
N ASN A 22 -6.08 -8.66 7.09
CA ASN A 22 -5.69 -7.88 8.26
C ASN A 22 -5.32 -6.43 7.96
N LEU A 23 -5.30 -6.04 6.69
CA LEU A 23 -5.04 -4.66 6.31
C LEU A 23 -6.32 -3.82 6.43
N THR A 24 -6.16 -2.61 6.93
CA THR A 24 -7.27 -1.66 7.07
C THR A 24 -7.02 -0.45 6.20
N ASP A 25 -8.04 0.39 6.04
CA ASP A 25 -7.89 1.65 5.32
C ASP A 25 -6.81 2.53 5.94
N LYS A 26 -6.69 2.52 7.25
CA LYS A 26 -5.65 3.30 7.94
C LYS A 26 -4.26 2.83 7.56
N ASP A 27 -4.07 1.53 7.42
CA ASP A 27 -2.77 0.98 7.05
C ASP A 27 -2.36 1.40 5.65
N LEU A 28 -3.32 1.62 4.79
CA LEU A 28 -3.08 1.92 3.38
C LEU A 28 -3.26 3.40 3.04
N CYS A 29 -3.53 4.21 4.06
CA CYS A 29 -3.67 5.65 3.89
C CYS A 29 -2.34 6.33 4.13
N PHE A 30 -1.99 7.29 3.30
CA PHE A 30 -0.76 8.04 3.48
C PHE A 30 -0.96 9.48 3.03
N SER A 31 -0.19 10.38 3.63
CA SER A 31 -0.15 11.77 3.22
C SER A 31 0.82 11.93 2.07
N GLU A 32 0.66 12.98 1.31
CA GLU A 32 1.56 13.29 0.21
C GLU A 32 3.01 13.35 0.72
N GLY A 33 3.88 12.62 0.04
CA GLY A 33 5.30 12.54 0.41
C GLY A 33 5.63 11.53 1.48
N LYS A 34 4.63 10.77 1.98
CA LYS A 34 4.86 9.79 3.04
C LYS A 34 4.59 8.35 2.59
N GLU A 35 4.67 8.13 1.30
CA GLU A 35 4.43 6.80 0.74
C GLU A 35 5.41 5.76 1.27
N GLN A 36 6.67 6.15 1.44
CA GLN A 36 7.69 5.22 1.91
C GLN A 36 7.44 4.79 3.35
N GLU A 37 6.98 5.71 4.19
CA GLU A 37 6.64 5.37 5.56
C GLU A 37 5.50 4.35 5.61
N MET A 38 4.50 4.54 4.77
CA MET A 38 3.40 3.59 4.67
C MET A 38 3.90 2.22 4.25
N ILE A 39 4.75 2.16 3.23
CA ILE A 39 5.30 0.89 2.74
C ILE A 39 6.10 0.20 3.83
N GLU A 40 6.89 0.93 4.59
CA GLU A 40 7.66 0.35 5.68
C GLU A 40 6.74 -0.24 6.76
N MET A 41 5.69 0.46 7.11
CA MET A 41 4.73 -0.03 8.10
C MET A 41 4.01 -1.27 7.61
N LEU A 42 3.65 -1.30 6.33
CA LEU A 42 3.02 -2.48 5.74
C LEU A 42 3.97 -3.68 5.77
N GLY A 43 5.23 -3.45 5.46
CA GLY A 43 6.24 -4.49 5.53
C GLY A 43 6.36 -5.07 6.93
N TYR A 44 6.33 -4.21 7.91
CA TYR A 44 6.39 -4.62 9.31
C TYR A 44 5.18 -5.47 9.67
N LYS A 45 4.00 -5.00 9.29
CA LYS A 45 2.75 -5.69 9.62
C LYS A 45 2.64 -7.04 8.92
N LEU A 46 3.11 -7.13 7.68
CA LEU A 46 2.99 -8.34 6.88
C LEU A 46 4.22 -9.24 6.97
N GLY A 47 5.28 -8.79 7.65
CA GLY A 47 6.51 -9.55 7.74
C GLY A 47 7.24 -9.65 6.41
N LYS A 48 7.17 -8.62 5.59
CA LYS A 48 7.79 -8.59 4.27
C LYS A 48 8.75 -7.42 4.16
N SER A 49 9.74 -7.57 3.29
CA SER A 49 10.66 -6.46 3.00
C SER A 49 9.97 -5.43 2.13
N LYS A 50 10.53 -4.23 2.12
CA LYS A 50 10.04 -3.15 1.28
C LYS A 50 10.03 -3.55 -0.19
N GLU A 51 11.09 -4.21 -0.63
CA GLU A 51 11.22 -4.67 -2.01
C GLU A 51 10.14 -5.69 -2.37
N GLU A 52 9.88 -6.64 -1.48
CA GLU A 52 8.81 -7.60 -1.69
C GLU A 52 7.45 -6.93 -1.81
N LEU A 53 7.19 -5.96 -0.93
CA LEU A 53 5.94 -5.22 -0.99
C LEU A 53 5.77 -4.46 -2.28
N LEU A 54 6.82 -3.79 -2.74
CA LEU A 54 6.76 -3.05 -3.99
C LEU A 54 6.47 -3.98 -5.16
N ASN A 55 7.08 -5.16 -5.17
CA ASN A 55 6.80 -6.15 -6.20
C ASN A 55 5.35 -6.62 -6.16
N ILE A 56 4.81 -6.83 -4.97
CA ILE A 56 3.42 -7.24 -4.82
C ILE A 56 2.49 -6.13 -5.32
N ILE A 57 2.75 -4.90 -4.97
CA ILE A 57 1.91 -3.77 -5.37
C ILE A 57 1.92 -3.59 -6.88
N VAL A 58 3.06 -3.76 -7.51
CA VAL A 58 3.16 -3.65 -8.96
C VAL A 58 2.41 -4.80 -9.65
N ALA A 59 2.43 -5.98 -9.05
CA ALA A 59 1.86 -7.17 -9.66
C ALA A 59 0.33 -7.28 -9.55
N ILE A 60 -0.26 -6.59 -8.59
CA ILE A 60 -1.71 -6.70 -8.39
C ILE A 60 -2.54 -5.78 -9.29
#